data_665c76955004d68d12bb3270e72396c3
#
_entry.id   665c76955004d68d12bb3270e72396c3
#
_cell.length_a   1.000
_cell.length_b   1.000
_cell.length_c   1.000
_cell.angle_alpha   90.00
_cell.angle_beta   90.00
_cell.angle_gamma   90.00
#
_symmetry.space_group_name_H-M   'P 1'
#
loop_
_entity.id
_entity.type
_entity.pdbx_description
1 polymer ?
#
loop_
_entity_poly.entity_id
_entity_poly.type
_entity_poly.pdbx_seq_one_letter_code
_entity_poly.pdbx_strand_id
1 'polypeptide(L)'
;MGTRIDGKKVAARTKADLAKRVELLKARGIQPGLGTILVGSDPGSVKYVAGKHADCAEIGVNSIKRELPENATFDQVVDAVRQLNADPACTGYIVQLPLPRGIDENAIIDLIDPKKDADGMHPYNLGELVLHARGDIATPLPCTPRGVIELLRAYDIDLDGKEVCVLGRGIT
;
A
#
# COMPACT_ATOMS: atom_id res chain seq x y z
N MET A 1 0.44 16.90 -30.15
CA MET A 1 1.56 16.52 -29.23
C MET A 1 0.94 15.93 -27.97
N GLY A 2 1.51 14.82 -27.45
CA GLY A 2 1.01 14.24 -26.18
C GLY A 2 1.50 15.03 -24.98
N THR A 3 0.72 15.03 -23.90
CA THR A 3 1.11 15.62 -22.61
C THR A 3 1.89 14.60 -21.79
N ARG A 4 3.07 14.99 -21.29
CA ARG A 4 3.84 14.15 -20.38
C ARG A 4 3.26 14.23 -18.97
N ILE A 5 2.85 13.11 -18.41
CA ILE A 5 2.44 13.01 -17.01
C ILE A 5 3.69 12.96 -16.12
N ASP A 6 3.85 13.96 -15.25
CA ASP A 6 4.94 14.04 -14.28
C ASP A 6 4.51 13.46 -12.93
N GLY A 7 4.78 12.17 -12.73
CA GLY A 7 4.44 11.46 -11.50
C GLY A 7 5.12 12.02 -10.25
N LYS A 8 6.34 12.58 -10.36
CA LYS A 8 7.05 13.19 -9.22
C LYS A 8 6.32 14.44 -8.72
N LYS A 9 5.84 15.28 -9.65
CA LYS A 9 5.07 16.48 -9.31
C LYS A 9 3.76 16.11 -8.61
N VAL A 10 3.05 15.08 -9.11
CA VAL A 10 1.81 14.60 -8.49
C VAL A 10 2.09 14.02 -7.11
N ALA A 11 3.10 13.17 -6.96
CA ALA A 11 3.50 12.59 -5.68
C ALA A 11 3.86 13.66 -4.63
N ALA A 12 4.63 14.69 -5.02
CA ALA A 12 4.98 15.80 -4.11
C ALA A 12 3.74 16.55 -3.61
N ARG A 13 2.77 16.85 -4.50
CA ARG A 13 1.50 17.48 -4.11
C ARG A 13 0.71 16.57 -3.16
N THR A 14 0.58 15.29 -3.49
CA THR A 14 -0.13 14.31 -2.65
C THR A 14 0.50 14.21 -1.27
N LYS A 15 1.83 14.15 -1.17
CA LYS A 15 2.54 14.11 0.11
C LYS A 15 2.30 15.39 0.93
N ALA A 16 2.35 16.56 0.31
CA ALA A 16 2.05 17.81 1.00
C ALA A 16 0.62 17.87 1.58
N ASP A 17 -0.36 17.33 0.87
CA ASP A 17 -1.74 17.24 1.36
C ASP A 17 -1.90 16.16 2.45
N LEU A 18 -1.22 15.03 2.32
CA LEU A 18 -1.17 14.00 3.37
C LEU A 18 -0.53 14.52 4.66
N ALA A 19 0.57 15.27 4.56
CA ALA A 19 1.22 15.87 5.75
C ALA A 19 0.25 16.76 6.54
N LYS A 20 -0.54 17.59 5.86
CA LYS A 20 -1.58 18.42 6.53
C LYS A 20 -2.62 17.54 7.25
N ARG A 21 -3.07 16.46 6.59
CA ARG A 21 -4.04 15.53 7.18
C ARG A 21 -3.46 14.79 8.39
N VAL A 22 -2.19 14.41 8.33
CA VAL A 22 -1.48 13.77 9.45
C VAL A 22 -1.41 14.74 10.64
N GLU A 23 -1.07 16.00 10.43
CA GLU A 23 -1.05 17.01 11.52
C GLU A 23 -2.44 17.20 12.15
N LEU A 24 -3.52 17.20 11.37
CA LEU A 24 -4.88 17.26 11.90
C LEU A 24 -5.23 16.01 12.75
N LEU A 25 -4.75 14.84 12.37
CA LEU A 25 -4.94 13.61 13.16
C LEU A 25 -4.14 13.68 14.47
N LYS A 26 -2.88 14.12 14.41
CA LYS A 26 -2.03 14.31 15.59
C LYS A 26 -2.62 15.30 16.58
N ALA A 27 -3.17 16.42 16.11
CA ALA A 27 -3.86 17.38 16.94
C ALA A 27 -5.08 16.77 17.69
N ARG A 28 -5.62 15.66 17.19
CA ARG A 28 -6.69 14.87 17.83
C ARG A 28 -6.18 13.70 18.66
N GLY A 29 -4.86 13.61 18.89
CA GLY A 29 -4.23 12.51 19.62
C GLY A 29 -4.10 11.20 18.81
N ILE A 30 -4.28 11.25 17.48
CA ILE A 30 -4.19 10.06 16.61
C ILE A 30 -2.87 10.12 15.84
N GLN A 31 -1.95 9.20 16.11
CA GLN A 31 -0.70 9.05 15.38
C GLN A 31 -0.84 7.91 14.36
N PRO A 32 -0.94 8.19 13.04
CA PRO A 32 -0.97 7.13 12.04
C PRO A 32 0.39 6.42 11.96
N GLY A 33 0.37 5.12 11.75
CA GLY A 33 1.56 4.28 11.63
C GLY A 33 1.46 3.31 10.46
N LEU A 34 2.48 3.30 9.59
CA LEU A 34 2.63 2.35 8.50
C LEU A 34 3.65 1.29 8.86
N GLY A 35 3.20 0.03 8.88
CA GLY A 35 4.05 -1.15 9.02
C GLY A 35 4.54 -1.66 7.67
N THR A 36 5.72 -2.28 7.65
CA THR A 36 6.19 -3.10 6.53
C THR A 36 6.80 -4.39 7.04
N ILE A 37 6.51 -5.49 6.35
CA ILE A 37 7.21 -6.77 6.51
C ILE A 37 8.06 -6.97 5.26
N LEU A 38 9.37 -7.07 5.44
CA LEU A 38 10.36 -7.36 4.40
C LEU A 38 11.04 -8.69 4.75
N VAL A 39 11.02 -9.64 3.83
CA VAL A 39 11.70 -10.94 4.00
C VAL A 39 12.80 -11.05 2.97
N GLY A 40 14.02 -11.24 3.44
CA GLY A 40 15.21 -11.33 2.60
C GLY A 40 15.78 -9.97 2.20
N SER A 41 16.61 -10.00 1.17
CA SER A 41 17.45 -8.86 0.77
C SER A 41 17.34 -8.53 -0.73
N ASP A 42 16.22 -8.87 -1.38
CA ASP A 42 16.01 -8.49 -2.78
C ASP A 42 16.20 -6.97 -2.96
N PRO A 43 17.12 -6.53 -3.84
CA PRO A 43 17.46 -5.12 -3.95
C PRO A 43 16.28 -4.22 -4.35
N GLY A 44 15.33 -4.75 -5.13
CA GLY A 44 14.11 -4.05 -5.51
C GLY A 44 13.22 -3.81 -4.30
N SER A 45 12.93 -4.87 -3.55
CA SER A 45 12.11 -4.84 -2.34
C SER A 45 12.69 -3.94 -1.26
N VAL A 46 14.00 -4.05 -1.01
CA VAL A 46 14.73 -3.18 -0.06
C VAL A 46 14.57 -1.70 -0.44
N LYS A 47 14.77 -1.36 -1.72
CA LYS A 47 14.63 0.01 -2.21
C LYS A 47 13.20 0.53 -2.07
N TYR A 48 12.19 -0.29 -2.38
CA TYR A 48 10.78 0.09 -2.24
C TYR A 48 10.40 0.34 -0.79
N VAL A 49 10.80 -0.55 0.11
CA VAL A 49 10.55 -0.41 1.55
C VAL A 49 11.26 0.83 2.10
N ALA A 50 12.52 1.06 1.73
CA ALA A 50 13.25 2.27 2.13
C ALA A 50 12.55 3.55 1.65
N GLY A 51 12.04 3.57 0.41
CA GLY A 51 11.25 4.68 -0.13
C GLY A 51 9.97 4.93 0.67
N LYS A 52 9.20 3.87 0.99
CA LYS A 52 7.99 3.99 1.82
C LYS A 52 8.28 4.62 3.19
N HIS A 53 9.38 4.19 3.85
CA HIS A 53 9.77 4.74 5.15
C HIS A 53 10.25 6.20 5.05
N ALA A 54 10.96 6.56 3.99
CA ALA A 54 11.34 7.95 3.73
C ALA A 54 10.11 8.84 3.53
N ASP A 55 9.13 8.38 2.76
CA ASP A 55 7.85 9.08 2.57
C ASP A 55 7.06 9.21 3.87
N CYS A 56 7.02 8.17 4.70
CA CYS A 56 6.40 8.24 6.04
C CYS A 56 7.05 9.32 6.91
N ALA A 57 8.39 9.37 6.94
CA ALA A 57 9.12 10.37 7.71
C ALA A 57 8.82 11.79 7.20
N GLU A 58 8.74 11.99 5.87
CA GLU A 58 8.44 13.28 5.25
C GLU A 58 7.05 13.80 5.64
N ILE A 59 6.05 12.92 5.69
CA ILE A 59 4.66 13.30 5.97
C ILE A 59 4.24 13.16 7.44
N GLY A 60 5.16 12.73 8.32
CA GLY A 60 4.92 12.61 9.75
C GLY A 60 4.13 11.38 10.19
N VAL A 61 4.05 10.34 9.35
CA VAL A 61 3.50 9.02 9.68
C VAL A 61 4.55 8.21 10.42
N ASN A 62 4.16 7.52 11.49
CA ASN A 62 5.07 6.62 12.20
C ASN A 62 5.45 5.42 11.32
N SER A 63 6.69 4.96 11.43
CA SER A 63 7.27 3.94 10.55
C SER A 63 7.64 2.71 11.37
N ILE A 64 7.02 1.56 11.06
CA ILE A 64 7.16 0.30 11.80
C ILE A 64 7.74 -0.74 10.86
N LYS A 65 8.97 -1.22 11.14
CA LYS A 65 9.67 -2.19 10.31
C LYS A 65 9.66 -3.57 10.95
N ARG A 66 9.43 -4.58 10.12
CA ARG A 66 9.68 -5.98 10.42
C ARG A 66 10.54 -6.55 9.31
N GLU A 67 11.81 -6.77 9.59
CA GLU A 67 12.78 -7.30 8.65
C GLU A 67 13.11 -8.73 9.08
N LEU A 68 12.91 -9.67 8.18
CA LEU A 68 13.17 -11.08 8.39
C LEU A 68 14.27 -11.57 7.43
N PRO A 69 15.09 -12.53 7.84
CA PRO A 69 16.14 -13.06 6.97
C PRO A 69 15.54 -13.84 5.78
N GLU A 70 16.31 -14.03 4.73
CA GLU A 70 15.88 -14.73 3.51
C GLU A 70 15.46 -16.18 3.76
N ASN A 71 16.04 -16.82 4.78
CA ASN A 71 15.71 -18.17 5.20
C ASN A 71 14.61 -18.22 6.27
N ALA A 72 13.84 -17.13 6.44
CA ALA A 72 12.71 -17.12 7.36
C ALA A 72 11.69 -18.21 6.98
N THR A 73 11.16 -18.87 8.00
CA THR A 73 10.11 -19.88 7.81
C THR A 73 8.76 -19.21 7.61
N PHE A 74 7.80 -19.95 7.05
CA PHE A 74 6.41 -19.51 6.95
C PHE A 74 5.87 -19.03 8.31
N ASP A 75 6.10 -19.78 9.39
CA ASP A 75 5.63 -19.43 10.73
C ASP A 75 6.23 -18.12 11.25
N GLN A 76 7.50 -17.84 10.94
CA GLN A 76 8.10 -16.55 11.32
C GLN A 76 7.46 -15.36 10.60
N VAL A 77 7.07 -15.53 9.33
CA VAL A 77 6.33 -14.49 8.60
C VAL A 77 4.92 -14.34 9.16
N VAL A 78 4.24 -15.44 9.48
CA VAL A 78 2.93 -15.45 10.17
C VAL A 78 3.00 -14.70 11.50
N ASP A 79 4.04 -14.92 12.28
CA ASP A 79 4.21 -14.24 13.57
C ASP A 79 4.42 -12.73 13.39
N ALA A 80 5.16 -12.30 12.37
CA ALA A 80 5.30 -10.89 12.04
C ALA A 80 3.97 -10.25 11.62
N VAL A 81 3.15 -10.96 10.85
CA VAL A 81 1.78 -10.54 10.48
C VAL A 81 0.91 -10.40 11.73
N ARG A 82 0.89 -11.40 12.60
CA ARG A 82 0.13 -11.37 13.86
C ARG A 82 0.53 -10.21 14.77
N GLN A 83 1.84 -9.95 14.88
CA GLN A 83 2.33 -8.80 15.65
C GLN A 83 1.80 -7.48 15.11
N LEU A 84 1.84 -7.25 13.79
CA LEU A 84 1.33 -6.00 13.20
C LEU A 84 -0.20 -5.92 13.27
N ASN A 85 -0.92 -7.05 13.15
CA ASN A 85 -2.35 -7.08 13.39
C ASN A 85 -2.71 -6.64 14.81
N ALA A 86 -1.95 -7.08 15.80
CA ALA A 86 -2.18 -6.78 17.22
C ALA A 86 -1.63 -5.41 17.66
N ASP A 87 -0.70 -4.80 16.93
CA ASP A 87 -0.04 -3.56 17.30
C ASP A 87 -0.99 -2.36 17.11
N PRO A 88 -1.40 -1.66 18.18
CA PRO A 88 -2.26 -0.48 18.08
C PRO A 88 -1.56 0.73 17.43
N ALA A 89 -0.22 0.77 17.42
CA ALA A 89 0.55 1.81 16.74
C ALA A 89 0.60 1.60 15.23
N CYS A 90 0.29 0.39 14.74
CA CYS A 90 0.21 0.05 13.33
C CYS A 90 -1.22 0.26 12.83
N THR A 91 -1.49 1.35 12.11
CA THR A 91 -2.81 1.63 11.53
C THR A 91 -3.04 0.97 10.19
N GLY A 92 -1.97 0.58 9.52
CA GLY A 92 -1.97 -0.20 8.29
C GLY A 92 -0.57 -0.70 7.99
N TYR A 93 -0.45 -1.79 7.22
CA TYR A 93 0.85 -2.33 6.85
C TYR A 93 0.83 -3.04 5.51
N ILE A 94 2.02 -3.31 5.00
CA ILE A 94 2.28 -3.97 3.72
C ILE A 94 3.23 -5.13 3.96
N VAL A 95 2.91 -6.29 3.40
CA VAL A 95 3.87 -7.38 3.20
C VAL A 95 4.54 -7.16 1.84
N GLN A 96 5.81 -6.83 1.85
CA GLN A 96 6.53 -6.55 0.60
C GLN A 96 6.74 -7.82 -0.19
N LEU A 97 6.15 -7.88 -1.36
CA LEU A 97 6.34 -8.99 -2.32
C LEU A 97 7.51 -8.68 -3.28
N PRO A 98 8.13 -9.71 -3.86
CA PRO A 98 7.87 -11.14 -3.63
C PRO A 98 8.42 -11.65 -2.30
N LEU A 99 7.80 -12.71 -1.75
CA LEU A 99 8.37 -13.47 -0.64
C LEU A 99 9.40 -14.49 -1.15
N PRO A 100 10.32 -15.00 -0.30
CA PRO A 100 11.24 -16.06 -0.66
C PRO A 100 10.52 -17.30 -1.16
N ARG A 101 11.17 -18.04 -2.06
CA ARG A 101 10.63 -19.29 -2.61
C ARG A 101 10.23 -20.27 -1.50
N GLY A 102 9.05 -20.85 -1.64
CA GLY A 102 8.51 -21.83 -0.69
C GLY A 102 7.58 -21.24 0.36
N ILE A 103 7.44 -19.93 0.43
CA ILE A 103 6.42 -19.26 1.24
C ILE A 103 5.21 -18.97 0.34
N ASP A 104 4.03 -19.43 0.76
CA ASP A 104 2.78 -19.14 0.06
C ASP A 104 2.35 -17.70 0.35
N GLU A 105 2.52 -16.83 -0.64
CA GLU A 105 2.17 -15.41 -0.55
C GLU A 105 0.68 -15.18 -0.29
N ASN A 106 -0.19 -15.98 -0.91
CA ASN A 106 -1.62 -15.86 -0.73
C ASN A 106 -2.03 -16.22 0.70
N ALA A 107 -1.48 -17.29 1.24
CA ALA A 107 -1.74 -17.69 2.62
C ALA A 107 -1.26 -16.62 3.63
N ILE A 108 -0.18 -15.87 3.32
CA ILE A 108 0.27 -14.75 4.16
C ILE A 108 -0.66 -13.55 4.03
N ILE A 109 -1.08 -13.21 2.80
CA ILE A 109 -2.01 -12.08 2.56
C ILE A 109 -3.35 -12.32 3.26
N ASP A 110 -3.88 -13.54 3.24
CA ASP A 110 -5.13 -13.92 3.91
C ASP A 110 -5.11 -13.74 5.44
N LEU A 111 -3.93 -13.67 6.05
CA LEU A 111 -3.76 -13.45 7.49
C LEU A 111 -3.72 -11.96 7.88
N ILE A 112 -3.62 -11.06 6.93
CA ILE A 112 -3.65 -9.61 7.17
C ILE A 112 -5.04 -9.23 7.70
N ASP A 113 -5.13 -8.41 8.74
CA ASP A 113 -6.40 -7.79 9.10
C ASP A 113 -6.86 -6.90 7.92
N PRO A 114 -8.02 -7.18 7.29
CA PRO A 114 -8.50 -6.40 6.15
C PRO A 114 -8.57 -4.89 6.41
N LYS A 115 -8.76 -4.48 7.66
CA LYS A 115 -8.78 -3.07 8.07
C LYS A 115 -7.39 -2.43 8.11
N LYS A 116 -6.34 -3.27 8.18
CA LYS A 116 -4.93 -2.85 8.20
C LYS A 116 -4.20 -3.13 6.89
N ASP A 117 -4.88 -3.72 5.90
CA ASP A 117 -4.33 -3.99 4.57
C ASP A 117 -4.12 -2.68 3.81
N ALA A 118 -2.95 -2.10 3.93
CA ALA A 118 -2.64 -0.82 3.29
C ALA A 118 -2.42 -0.94 1.77
N ASP A 119 -2.20 -2.14 1.25
CA ASP A 119 -1.97 -2.39 -0.17
C ASP A 119 -3.26 -2.77 -0.94
N GLY A 120 -4.34 -3.05 -0.20
CA GLY A 120 -5.65 -3.40 -0.77
C GLY A 120 -5.68 -4.76 -1.47
N MET A 121 -4.80 -5.69 -1.05
CA MET A 121 -4.60 -7.00 -1.70
C MET A 121 -5.36 -8.14 -1.00
N HIS A 122 -5.86 -7.91 0.20
CA HIS A 122 -6.63 -8.92 0.93
C HIS A 122 -7.90 -9.28 0.14
N PRO A 123 -8.26 -10.58 0.01
CA PRO A 123 -9.43 -11.03 -0.75
C PRO A 123 -10.74 -10.35 -0.36
N TYR A 124 -10.91 -10.04 0.93
CA TYR A 124 -12.06 -9.26 1.39
C TYR A 124 -12.12 -7.87 0.72
N ASN A 125 -11.02 -7.12 0.72
CA ASN A 125 -10.95 -5.78 0.14
C ASN A 125 -11.12 -5.80 -1.38
N LEU A 126 -10.54 -6.80 -2.05
CA LEU A 126 -10.76 -7.03 -3.49
C LEU A 126 -12.21 -7.41 -3.79
N GLY A 127 -12.85 -8.21 -2.95
CA GLY A 127 -14.27 -8.54 -3.05
C GLY A 127 -15.16 -7.31 -2.93
N GLU A 128 -14.91 -6.45 -1.94
CA GLU A 128 -15.62 -5.18 -1.76
C GLU A 128 -15.43 -4.24 -2.97
N LEU A 129 -14.23 -4.17 -3.52
CA LEU A 129 -13.99 -3.42 -4.76
C LEU A 129 -14.86 -3.90 -5.92
N VAL A 130 -14.96 -5.21 -6.12
CA VAL A 130 -15.77 -5.80 -7.20
C VAL A 130 -17.26 -5.55 -6.98
N LEU A 131 -17.74 -5.73 -5.76
CA LEU A 131 -19.17 -5.57 -5.41
C LEU A 131 -19.61 -4.11 -5.48
N HIS A 132 -18.73 -3.17 -5.17
CA HIS A 132 -19.03 -1.74 -5.07
C HIS A 132 -18.34 -0.88 -6.13
N ALA A 133 -17.90 -1.49 -7.26
CA ALA A 133 -17.17 -0.78 -8.32
C ALA A 133 -17.90 0.46 -8.91
N ARG A 134 -19.21 0.56 -8.74
CA ARG A 134 -20.06 1.71 -9.19
C ARG A 134 -20.55 2.59 -8.03
N GLY A 135 -20.03 2.39 -6.83
CA GLY A 135 -20.45 3.10 -5.62
C GLY A 135 -19.28 3.57 -4.78
N ASP A 136 -19.59 3.93 -3.53
CA ASP A 136 -18.55 4.30 -2.56
C ASP A 136 -17.83 3.05 -2.05
N ILE A 137 -16.54 3.00 -2.23
CA ILE A 137 -15.69 1.93 -1.75
C ILE A 137 -15.04 2.41 -0.45
N ALA A 138 -15.41 1.80 0.67
CA ALA A 138 -14.91 2.16 2.00
C ALA A 138 -13.62 1.42 2.40
N THR A 139 -13.26 0.38 1.68
CA THR A 139 -12.07 -0.45 1.95
C THR A 139 -10.82 0.09 1.25
N PRO A 140 -9.62 -0.26 1.71
CA PRO A 140 -8.39 0.04 0.99
C PRO A 140 -8.44 -0.49 -0.45
N LEU A 141 -7.94 0.31 -1.38
CA LEU A 141 -7.86 -0.04 -2.79
C LEU A 141 -6.44 -0.45 -3.17
N PRO A 142 -6.27 -1.36 -4.14
CA PRO A 142 -4.96 -1.71 -4.67
C PRO A 142 -4.17 -0.46 -5.07
N CYS A 143 -2.96 -0.31 -4.53
CA CYS A 143 -2.19 0.94 -4.62
C CYS A 143 -1.82 1.29 -6.06
N THR A 144 -1.40 0.31 -6.87
CA THR A 144 -0.95 0.54 -8.25
C THR A 144 -2.08 1.07 -9.15
N PRO A 145 -3.23 0.40 -9.29
CA PRO A 145 -4.32 0.92 -10.13
C PRO A 145 -4.88 2.23 -9.59
N ARG A 146 -4.98 2.40 -8.26
CA ARG A 146 -5.38 3.68 -7.67
C ARG A 146 -4.42 4.80 -8.04
N GLY A 147 -3.12 4.54 -7.98
CA GLY A 147 -2.10 5.52 -8.39
C GLY A 147 -2.21 5.94 -9.84
N VAL A 148 -2.56 5.01 -10.74
CA VAL A 148 -2.83 5.33 -12.16
C VAL A 148 -4.03 6.26 -12.28
N ILE A 149 -5.13 5.98 -11.60
CA ILE A 149 -6.32 6.83 -11.62
C ILE A 149 -6.02 8.22 -11.06
N GLU A 150 -5.27 8.32 -9.97
CA GLU A 150 -4.87 9.63 -9.39
C GLU A 150 -3.97 10.44 -10.35
N LEU A 151 -3.08 9.77 -11.09
CA LEU A 151 -2.27 10.42 -12.12
C LEU A 151 -3.13 10.97 -13.26
N LEU A 152 -4.10 10.21 -13.74
CA LEU A 152 -5.01 10.65 -14.80
C LEU A 152 -5.87 11.83 -14.35
N ARG A 153 -6.44 11.75 -13.15
CA ARG A 153 -7.21 12.86 -12.55
C ARG A 153 -6.39 14.14 -12.37
N ALA A 154 -5.12 13.99 -11.97
CA ALA A 154 -4.23 15.14 -11.78
C ALA A 154 -3.92 15.92 -13.07
N TYR A 155 -4.22 15.32 -14.21
CA TYR A 155 -4.05 15.91 -15.55
C TYR A 155 -5.37 16.12 -16.28
N ASP A 156 -6.50 16.11 -15.55
CA ASP A 156 -7.85 16.33 -16.07
C ASP A 156 -8.21 15.36 -17.23
N ILE A 157 -7.66 14.13 -17.17
CA ILE A 157 -7.98 13.07 -18.14
C ILE A 157 -9.21 12.34 -17.62
N ASP A 158 -10.35 12.68 -18.19
CA ASP A 158 -11.61 12.00 -17.92
C ASP A 158 -11.65 10.66 -18.63
N LEU A 159 -12.06 9.61 -17.91
CA LEU A 159 -12.16 8.25 -18.41
C LEU A 159 -13.62 7.86 -18.76
N ASP A 160 -14.60 8.68 -18.39
CA ASP A 160 -16.00 8.36 -18.64
C ASP A 160 -16.28 8.30 -20.14
N GLY A 161 -16.86 7.18 -20.58
CA GLY A 161 -17.14 6.93 -21.99
C GLY A 161 -15.92 6.75 -22.90
N LYS A 162 -14.70 6.61 -22.35
CA LYS A 162 -13.48 6.39 -23.15
C LYS A 162 -13.20 4.92 -23.40
N GLU A 163 -12.64 4.65 -24.55
CA GLU A 163 -12.05 3.36 -24.85
C GLU A 163 -10.68 3.25 -24.20
N VAL A 164 -10.52 2.30 -23.28
CA VAL A 164 -9.29 2.09 -22.53
C VAL A 164 -8.75 0.69 -22.79
N CYS A 165 -7.47 0.58 -23.14
CA CYS A 165 -6.78 -0.68 -23.28
C CYS A 165 -5.79 -0.86 -22.14
N VAL A 166 -5.90 -1.96 -21.38
CA VAL A 166 -4.99 -2.34 -20.31
C VAL A 166 -4.06 -3.45 -20.82
N LEU A 167 -2.75 -3.19 -20.83
CA LEU A 167 -1.74 -4.18 -21.18
C LEU A 167 -1.21 -4.83 -19.91
N GLY A 168 -1.63 -6.05 -19.65
CA GLY A 168 -1.30 -6.84 -18.46
C GLY A 168 -2.53 -7.54 -17.89
N ARG A 169 -2.27 -8.49 -16.98
CA ARG A 169 -3.31 -9.25 -16.26
C ARG A 169 -2.85 -9.72 -14.88
N GLY A 170 -1.93 -9.00 -14.26
CA GLY A 170 -1.57 -9.19 -12.86
C GLY A 170 -2.74 -8.83 -11.94
N ILE A 171 -2.66 -9.24 -10.67
CA ILE A 171 -3.61 -8.82 -9.64
C ILE A 171 -3.28 -7.44 -9.06
N THR A 172 -2.13 -6.90 -9.40
CA THR A 172 -1.67 -5.55 -9.07
C THR A 172 -1.26 -4.81 -10.33
#